data_194889b1640912ace01828dded136122
#
_entry.id   194889b1640912ace01828dded136122
#
_cell.length_a   1.000
_cell.length_b   1.000
_cell.length_c   1.000
_cell.angle_alpha   90.00
_cell.angle_beta   90.00
_cell.angle_gamma   90.00
#
_symmetry.space_group_name_H-M   'P 1'
#
loop_
_entity.id
_entity.type
_entity.pdbx_description
1 polymer ?
#
loop_
_entity_poly.entity_id
_entity_poly.type
_entity_poly.pdbx_seq_one_letter_code
_entity_poly.pdbx_strand_id
1 'polypeptide(L)'
;MNVLENGLPVVYNSNPHNVNTHWRGDSSLGHTGLLKISETAITTGNIGYAVNSFTELGLDKEKKMNGVLNYGTNHFGKQQFDFNLNGSIGKDWFYSGSIYQNFDPGSFKLRFAQYQDRTQIYKFALTKFYNEGRGQLSAIYHYSNSHWLSNATTGAPFIYVGDGSVKEIPGFGLGTSSY
;
A
#
# COMPACT_ATOMS: atom_id res chain seq x y z
N MET A 1 0.48 14.96 5.73
CA MET A 1 -0.17 14.56 4.48
C MET A 1 -1.10 13.41 4.77
N ASN A 2 -2.37 13.51 4.42
CA ASN A 2 -3.33 12.43 4.60
C ASN A 2 -3.35 11.57 3.33
N VAL A 3 -3.45 10.25 3.50
CA VAL A 3 -3.62 9.30 2.40
C VAL A 3 -4.95 8.60 2.56
N LEU A 4 -5.75 8.67 1.52
CA LEU A 4 -7.08 8.08 1.47
C LEU A 4 -7.13 7.02 0.36
N GLU A 5 -7.97 6.03 0.55
CA GLU A 5 -8.37 5.11 -0.50
C GLU A 5 -9.90 5.03 -0.54
N ASN A 6 -10.48 5.31 -1.69
CA ASN A 6 -11.94 5.42 -1.87
C ASN A 6 -12.59 6.41 -0.88
N GLY A 7 -11.89 7.49 -0.54
CA GLY A 7 -12.34 8.49 0.42
C GLY A 7 -12.15 8.14 1.89
N LEU A 8 -11.65 6.95 2.21
CA LEU A 8 -11.40 6.50 3.58
C LEU A 8 -9.91 6.63 3.94
N PRO A 9 -9.57 7.04 5.17
CA PRO A 9 -8.18 7.11 5.58
C PRO A 9 -7.55 5.70 5.61
N VAL A 10 -6.36 5.55 5.05
CA VAL A 10 -5.59 4.29 5.08
C VAL A 10 -4.53 4.26 6.18
N VAL A 11 -4.39 5.36 6.91
CA VAL A 11 -3.47 5.48 8.05
C VAL A 11 -4.25 5.97 9.24
N TYR A 12 -4.38 5.13 10.26
CA TYR A 12 -5.19 5.40 11.45
C TYR A 12 -4.38 5.80 12.68
N ASN A 13 -3.05 5.71 12.63
CA ASN A 13 -2.21 6.04 13.76
C ASN A 13 -1.51 7.38 13.60
N SER A 14 -1.09 7.93 14.72
CA SER A 14 -0.49 9.25 14.84
C SER A 14 0.87 9.40 14.14
N ASN A 15 1.40 8.35 13.53
CA ASN A 15 2.68 8.39 12.86
C ASN A 15 2.53 8.43 11.33
N PRO A 16 2.55 9.63 10.71
CA PRO A 16 2.38 9.78 9.26
C PRO A 16 3.54 9.20 8.44
N HIS A 17 4.64 8.79 9.09
CA HIS A 17 5.79 8.19 8.41
C HIS A 17 5.54 6.74 7.97
N ASN A 18 4.48 6.10 8.48
CA ASN A 18 4.18 4.70 8.22
C ASN A 18 3.11 4.48 7.14
N VAL A 19 2.86 5.46 6.29
CA VAL A 19 1.93 5.34 5.16
C VAL A 19 2.21 4.09 4.33
N ASN A 20 3.49 3.77 4.14
CA ASN A 20 3.93 2.63 3.34
C ASN A 20 3.59 1.26 3.93
N THR A 21 3.16 1.17 5.18
CA THR A 21 2.77 -0.11 5.80
C THR A 21 1.36 -0.54 5.42
N HIS A 22 0.49 0.42 5.11
CA HIS A 22 -0.93 0.18 4.87
C HIS A 22 -1.38 0.50 3.44
N TRP A 23 -0.64 1.36 2.75
CA TRP A 23 -0.94 1.74 1.38
C TRP A 23 0.20 1.34 0.45
N ARG A 24 -0.15 0.71 -0.65
CA ARG A 24 0.78 0.36 -1.74
C ARG A 24 0.18 0.82 -3.05
N GLY A 25 1.02 1.37 -3.92
CA GLY A 25 0.66 1.58 -5.31
C GLY A 25 0.69 0.23 -6.02
N ASP A 26 -0.45 -0.38 -6.18
CA ASP A 26 -0.62 -1.65 -6.87
C ASP A 26 -1.51 -1.48 -8.12
N SER A 27 -1.60 -2.50 -8.94
CA SER A 27 -2.38 -2.49 -10.18
C SER A 27 -3.89 -2.39 -9.98
N SER A 28 -4.37 -2.50 -8.74
CA SER A 28 -5.79 -2.31 -8.40
C SER A 28 -6.21 -0.85 -8.30
N LEU A 29 -5.26 0.09 -8.32
CA LEU A 29 -5.55 1.52 -8.26
C LEU A 29 -5.76 2.07 -9.67
N GLY A 30 -7.00 2.45 -9.97
CA GLY A 30 -7.38 3.02 -11.27
C GLY A 30 -7.01 4.49 -11.42
N HIS A 31 -7.22 5.27 -10.37
CA HIS A 31 -6.96 6.71 -10.39
C HIS A 31 -6.48 7.20 -9.02
N THR A 32 -5.54 8.13 -9.05
CA THR A 32 -5.04 8.80 -7.85
C THR A 32 -5.11 10.31 -8.08
N GLY A 33 -5.78 11.01 -7.18
CA GLY A 33 -5.96 12.46 -7.23
C GLY A 33 -5.49 13.16 -5.97
N LEU A 34 -5.04 14.39 -6.14
CA LEU A 34 -4.74 15.30 -5.03
C LEU A 34 -6.01 16.07 -4.67
N LEU A 35 -6.45 15.96 -3.41
CA LEU A 35 -7.56 16.75 -2.89
C LEU A 35 -7.10 18.19 -2.60
N LYS A 36 -7.95 19.15 -2.92
CA LYS A 36 -7.75 20.55 -2.53
C LYS A 36 -7.86 20.69 -1.01
N ILE A 37 -7.25 21.75 -0.48
CA ILE A 37 -7.24 22.02 0.98
C ILE A 37 -8.66 22.09 1.54
N SER A 38 -9.60 22.73 0.83
CA SER A 38 -11.00 22.80 1.24
C SER A 38 -11.69 21.42 1.26
N GLU A 39 -11.42 20.58 0.27
CA GLU A 39 -11.96 19.22 0.19
C GLU A 39 -11.38 18.34 1.29
N THR A 40 -10.09 18.48 1.58
CA THR A 40 -9.43 17.76 2.68
C THR A 40 -10.02 18.15 4.03
N ALA A 41 -10.26 19.43 4.28
CA ALA A 41 -10.86 19.91 5.52
C ALA A 41 -12.26 19.32 5.75
N ILE A 42 -13.07 19.24 4.71
CA ILE A 42 -14.42 18.65 4.77
C ILE A 42 -14.37 17.13 4.97
N THR A 43 -13.45 16.45 4.28
CA THR A 43 -13.42 14.99 4.25
C THR A 43 -12.72 14.38 5.47
N THR A 44 -11.68 15.02 5.97
CA THR A 44 -10.83 14.46 7.04
C THR A 44 -10.83 15.28 8.33
N GLY A 45 -11.46 16.44 8.32
CA GLY A 45 -11.44 17.37 9.46
C GLY A 45 -10.08 18.03 9.72
N ASN A 46 -9.11 17.83 8.85
CA ASN A 46 -7.76 18.37 8.96
C ASN A 46 -7.46 19.37 7.83
N ILE A 47 -6.68 20.39 8.15
CA ILE A 47 -6.17 21.33 7.16
C ILE A 47 -4.86 20.76 6.60
N GLY A 48 -4.79 20.56 5.29
CA GLY A 48 -3.58 20.08 4.62
C GLY A 48 -3.84 19.46 3.26
N TYR A 49 -2.83 18.79 2.73
CA TYR A 49 -2.96 18.05 1.48
C TYR A 49 -3.34 16.60 1.75
N ALA A 50 -4.22 16.07 0.93
CA ALA A 50 -4.56 14.65 0.91
C ALA A 50 -4.43 14.08 -0.50
N VAL A 51 -3.94 12.86 -0.58
CA VAL A 51 -3.97 12.04 -1.79
C VAL A 51 -5.08 11.02 -1.62
N ASN A 52 -5.99 10.95 -2.59
CA ASN A 52 -7.04 9.96 -2.62
C ASN A 52 -6.86 9.05 -3.84
N SER A 53 -6.74 7.77 -3.59
CA SER A 53 -6.63 6.74 -4.62
C SER A 53 -7.95 5.99 -4.72
N PHE A 54 -8.37 5.67 -5.93
CA PHE A 54 -9.61 4.94 -6.18
C PHE A 54 -9.30 3.55 -6.69
N THR A 55 -9.99 2.55 -6.16
CA THR A 55 -9.89 1.18 -6.64
C THR A 55 -10.40 1.09 -8.07
N GLU A 56 -9.68 0.37 -8.93
CA GLU A 56 -10.12 0.06 -10.29
C GLU A 56 -11.39 -0.79 -10.24
N LEU A 57 -12.46 -0.31 -10.86
CA LEU A 57 -13.76 -0.97 -10.86
C LEU A 57 -14.03 -1.81 -12.12
N GLY A 58 -13.14 -1.73 -13.11
CA GLY A 58 -13.27 -2.48 -14.36
C GLY A 58 -14.43 -2.04 -15.23
N LEU A 59 -14.75 -0.74 -15.26
CA LEU A 59 -15.98 -0.21 -15.90
C LEU A 59 -15.93 -0.11 -17.42
N ASP A 60 -14.94 -0.71 -18.07
CA ASP A 60 -14.83 -0.72 -19.52
C ASP A 60 -15.82 -1.71 -20.13
N LYS A 61 -16.87 -1.18 -20.77
CA LYS A 61 -17.94 -1.99 -21.40
C LYS A 61 -17.47 -2.75 -22.64
N GLU A 62 -16.40 -2.30 -23.28
CA GLU A 62 -15.88 -2.95 -24.49
C GLU A 62 -15.01 -4.15 -24.16
N LYS A 63 -14.44 -4.19 -22.96
CA LYS A 63 -13.57 -5.28 -22.51
C LYS A 63 -14.33 -6.24 -21.61
N LYS A 64 -14.56 -7.46 -22.12
CA LYS A 64 -15.13 -8.54 -21.31
C LYS A 64 -14.21 -8.96 -20.17
N MET A 65 -12.92 -8.92 -20.40
CA MET A 65 -11.89 -9.26 -19.43
C MET A 65 -10.61 -8.52 -19.75
N ASN A 66 -9.99 -7.96 -18.74
CA ASN A 66 -8.69 -7.32 -18.81
C ASN A 66 -7.88 -7.68 -17.55
N GLY A 67 -6.60 -7.88 -17.68
CA GLY A 67 -5.76 -8.25 -16.55
C GLY A 67 -4.35 -7.69 -16.68
N VAL A 68 -3.75 -7.46 -15.51
CA VAL A 68 -2.37 -7.04 -15.35
C VAL A 68 -1.70 -8.01 -14.39
N LEU A 69 -0.52 -8.49 -14.76
CA LEU A 69 0.34 -9.32 -13.92
C LEU A 69 1.72 -8.70 -13.91
N ASN A 70 2.18 -8.31 -12.73
CA ASN A 70 3.53 -7.84 -12.49
C ASN A 70 4.22 -8.77 -11.50
N TYR A 71 5.42 -9.20 -11.84
CA TYR A 71 6.28 -9.94 -10.94
C TYR A 71 7.65 -9.28 -10.90
N GLY A 72 8.11 -8.98 -9.69
CA GLY A 72 9.41 -8.38 -9.46
C GLY A 72 10.21 -9.17 -8.45
N THR A 73 11.50 -9.31 -8.73
CA THR A 73 12.46 -9.91 -7.80
C THR A 73 13.80 -9.21 -7.91
N ASN A 74 14.63 -9.31 -6.88
CA ASN A 74 16.00 -8.84 -6.90
C ASN A 74 16.96 -9.84 -6.24
N HIS A 75 18.27 -9.60 -6.38
CA HIS A 75 19.30 -10.46 -5.83
C HIS A 75 19.38 -10.49 -4.28
N PHE A 76 18.68 -9.61 -3.60
CA PHE A 76 18.57 -9.61 -2.14
C PHE A 76 17.43 -10.50 -1.62
N GLY A 77 16.67 -11.14 -2.53
CA GLY A 77 15.58 -12.03 -2.18
C GLY A 77 14.22 -11.34 -2.03
N LYS A 78 14.10 -10.06 -2.43
CA LYS A 78 12.81 -9.39 -2.53
C LYS A 78 11.98 -10.07 -3.61
N GLN A 79 10.70 -10.30 -3.31
CA GLN A 79 9.71 -10.83 -4.24
C GLN A 79 8.45 -9.97 -4.15
N GLN A 80 7.96 -9.55 -5.29
CA GLN A 80 6.73 -8.78 -5.41
C GLN A 80 5.85 -9.42 -6.47
N PHE A 81 4.62 -9.67 -6.12
CA PHE A 81 3.58 -10.17 -7.00
C PHE A 81 2.41 -9.21 -6.97
N ASP A 82 1.95 -8.79 -8.14
CA ASP A 82 0.84 -7.88 -8.30
C ASP A 82 -0.02 -8.33 -9.47
N PHE A 83 -1.25 -8.72 -9.18
CA PHE A 83 -2.21 -9.23 -10.14
C PHE A 83 -3.52 -8.47 -10.01
N ASN A 84 -4.05 -8.02 -11.13
CA ASN A 84 -5.39 -7.46 -11.24
C ASN A 84 -6.11 -8.11 -12.40
N LEU A 85 -7.36 -8.47 -12.18
CA LEU A 85 -8.27 -8.96 -13.20
C LEU A 85 -9.58 -8.21 -13.08
N ASN A 86 -10.03 -7.60 -14.16
CA ASN A 86 -11.29 -6.87 -14.20
C ASN A 86 -12.04 -7.08 -15.50
N GLY A 87 -13.33 -6.75 -15.49
CA GLY A 87 -14.15 -6.88 -16.70
C GLY A 87 -15.64 -6.79 -16.43
N SER A 88 -16.41 -7.16 -17.45
CA SER A 88 -17.88 -7.16 -17.41
C SER A 88 -18.45 -8.58 -17.33
N ILE A 89 -19.50 -8.72 -16.48
CA ILE A 89 -20.34 -9.92 -16.39
C ILE A 89 -21.71 -9.58 -16.96
N GLY A 90 -21.83 -9.53 -18.28
CA GLY A 90 -23.07 -9.14 -18.95
C GLY A 90 -23.21 -7.62 -19.12
N LYS A 91 -24.45 -7.14 -19.28
CA LYS A 91 -24.72 -5.80 -19.78
C LYS A 91 -24.40 -4.67 -18.80
N ASP A 92 -24.64 -4.89 -17.50
CA ASP A 92 -24.63 -3.81 -16.51
C ASP A 92 -23.82 -4.17 -15.24
N TRP A 93 -23.16 -5.32 -15.23
CA TRP A 93 -22.34 -5.78 -14.12
C TRP A 93 -20.87 -5.78 -14.47
N PHE A 94 -20.07 -5.27 -13.55
CA PHE A 94 -18.62 -5.18 -13.67
C PHE A 94 -17.97 -5.73 -12.41
N TYR A 95 -16.81 -6.33 -12.58
CA TYR A 95 -16.01 -6.85 -11.49
C TYR A 95 -14.56 -6.41 -11.60
N SER A 96 -13.91 -6.32 -10.46
CA SER A 96 -12.46 -6.21 -10.36
C SER A 96 -11.99 -7.03 -9.18
N GLY A 97 -10.91 -7.77 -9.35
CA GLY A 97 -10.26 -8.53 -8.31
C GLY A 97 -8.75 -8.35 -8.39
N SER A 98 -8.10 -8.13 -7.26
CA SER A 98 -6.66 -7.95 -7.22
C SER A 98 -6.01 -8.64 -6.04
N ILE A 99 -4.77 -9.05 -6.26
CA ILE A 99 -3.88 -9.65 -5.27
C ILE A 99 -2.54 -8.93 -5.37
N TYR A 100 -2.12 -8.32 -4.28
CA TYR A 100 -0.78 -7.78 -4.14
C TYR A 100 -0.06 -8.47 -3.00
N GLN A 101 1.14 -8.94 -3.26
CA GLN A 101 2.01 -9.54 -2.26
C GLN A 101 3.42 -8.96 -2.40
N ASN A 102 3.98 -8.53 -1.30
CA ASN A 102 5.36 -8.09 -1.21
C ASN A 102 6.04 -8.85 -0.08
N PHE A 103 7.15 -9.45 -0.40
CA PHE A 103 8.06 -10.03 0.57
C PHE A 103 9.44 -9.41 0.36
N ASP A 104 9.89 -8.66 1.34
CA ASP A 104 11.22 -8.08 1.37
C ASP A 104 11.94 -8.56 2.62
N PRO A 105 12.89 -9.49 2.50
CA PRO A 105 13.63 -10.02 3.65
C PRO A 105 14.66 -9.03 4.19
N GLY A 106 14.79 -7.86 3.54
CA GLY A 106 15.76 -6.83 3.85
C GLY A 106 17.06 -6.97 3.06
N SER A 107 17.42 -5.87 2.40
CA SER A 107 18.65 -5.79 1.59
C SER A 107 19.93 -5.80 2.44
N PHE A 108 19.81 -5.41 3.70
CA PHE A 108 20.93 -5.33 4.64
C PHE A 108 20.67 -6.22 5.83
N LYS A 109 21.33 -7.35 5.87
CA LYS A 109 21.42 -8.21 7.06
C LYS A 109 22.57 -7.72 7.93
N LEU A 110 22.44 -6.54 8.47
CA LEU A 110 23.36 -6.09 9.50
C LEU A 110 23.04 -6.84 10.80
N ARG A 111 24.05 -7.17 11.57
CA ARG A 111 23.91 -7.89 12.85
C ARG A 111 22.92 -7.20 13.81
N PHE A 112 22.73 -5.90 13.64
CA PHE A 112 21.93 -5.04 14.52
C PHE A 112 20.84 -4.25 13.82
N ALA A 113 20.68 -4.39 12.50
CA ALA A 113 19.63 -3.75 11.75
C ALA A 113 18.91 -4.79 10.91
N GLN A 114 17.67 -5.04 11.24
CA GLN A 114 16.81 -5.93 10.48
C GLN A 114 15.66 -5.12 9.91
N TYR A 115 15.53 -5.17 8.60
CA TYR A 115 14.36 -4.69 7.90
C TYR A 115 13.67 -5.88 7.28
N GLN A 116 12.38 -5.99 7.46
CA GLN A 116 11.55 -6.99 6.81
C GLN A 116 10.20 -6.38 6.49
N ASP A 117 9.70 -6.62 5.30
CA ASP A 117 8.35 -6.22 4.90
C ASP A 117 7.63 -7.44 4.31
N ARG A 118 6.51 -7.80 4.91
CA ARG A 118 5.56 -8.79 4.38
C ARG A 118 4.21 -8.12 4.28
N THR A 119 3.80 -7.81 3.07
CA THR A 119 2.51 -7.16 2.83
C THR A 119 1.69 -8.03 1.90
N GLN A 120 0.41 -8.21 2.24
CA GLN A 120 -0.59 -8.90 1.44
C GLN A 120 -1.83 -8.02 1.37
N ILE A 121 -2.27 -7.72 0.15
CA ILE A 121 -3.47 -6.93 -0.09
C ILE A 121 -4.35 -7.70 -1.06
N TYR A 122 -5.61 -7.85 -0.69
CA TYR A 122 -6.65 -8.45 -1.54
C TYR A 122 -7.78 -7.45 -1.69
N LYS A 123 -8.17 -7.15 -2.91
CA LYS A 123 -9.29 -6.28 -3.20
C LYS A 123 -10.24 -6.97 -4.14
N PHE A 124 -11.52 -6.77 -3.91
CA PHE A 124 -12.57 -7.21 -4.79
C PHE A 124 -13.63 -6.11 -4.90
N ALA A 125 -14.02 -5.80 -6.10
CA ALA A 125 -15.09 -4.85 -6.38
C ALA A 125 -16.13 -5.47 -7.29
N LEU A 126 -17.40 -5.22 -6.99
CA LEU A 126 -18.53 -5.57 -7.82
C LEU A 126 -19.40 -4.33 -8.01
N THR A 127 -19.66 -3.99 -9.26
CA THR A 127 -20.39 -2.78 -9.62
C THR A 127 -21.58 -3.14 -10.53
N LYS A 128 -22.73 -2.54 -10.22
CA LYS A 128 -23.92 -2.61 -11.06
C LYS A 128 -24.38 -1.23 -11.48
N PHE A 129 -24.65 -1.05 -12.77
CA PHE A 129 -25.39 0.08 -13.27
C PHE A 129 -26.89 -0.24 -13.35
N TYR A 130 -27.73 0.76 -13.09
CA TYR A 130 -29.18 0.69 -13.20
C TYR A 130 -29.73 1.95 -13.86
N ASN A 131 -31.04 1.94 -14.23
CA ASN A 131 -31.70 3.06 -14.92
C ASN A 131 -30.91 3.54 -16.16
N GLU A 132 -30.53 2.61 -17.04
CA GLU A 132 -29.81 2.91 -18.28
C GLU A 132 -28.47 3.63 -18.04
N GLY A 133 -27.82 3.32 -16.94
CA GLY A 133 -26.52 3.90 -16.58
C GLY A 133 -26.60 5.22 -15.79
N ARG A 134 -27.81 5.68 -15.42
CA ARG A 134 -27.97 6.90 -14.60
C ARG A 134 -27.65 6.67 -13.13
N GLY A 135 -27.64 5.42 -12.68
CA GLY A 135 -27.29 5.07 -11.31
C GLY A 135 -26.22 3.99 -11.28
N GLN A 136 -25.39 4.01 -10.24
CA GLN A 136 -24.31 3.05 -9.99
C GLN A 136 -24.35 2.64 -8.53
N LEU A 137 -24.19 1.36 -8.28
CA LEU A 137 -23.93 0.79 -6.97
C LEU A 137 -22.66 -0.04 -7.04
N SER A 138 -21.71 0.25 -6.18
CA SER A 138 -20.46 -0.51 -6.08
C SER A 138 -20.27 -1.03 -4.66
N ALA A 139 -19.93 -2.31 -4.55
CA ALA A 139 -19.47 -2.93 -3.33
C ALA A 139 -17.98 -3.21 -3.48
N ILE A 140 -17.17 -2.73 -2.53
CA ILE A 140 -15.71 -2.90 -2.53
C ILE A 140 -15.33 -3.60 -1.23
N TYR A 141 -14.62 -4.70 -1.36
CA TYR A 141 -13.96 -5.39 -0.26
C TYR A 141 -12.46 -5.16 -0.35
N HIS A 142 -11.87 -4.73 0.75
CA HIS A 142 -10.43 -4.53 0.86
C HIS A 142 -9.92 -5.21 2.13
N TYR A 143 -8.97 -6.12 1.96
CA TYR A 143 -8.22 -6.74 3.04
C TYR A 143 -6.75 -6.41 2.87
N SER A 144 -6.13 -5.89 3.92
CA SER A 144 -4.69 -5.63 3.96
C SER A 144 -4.11 -6.23 5.23
N ASN A 145 -3.05 -7.01 5.06
CA ASN A 145 -2.23 -7.52 6.15
C ASN A 145 -0.79 -7.15 5.86
N SER A 146 -0.21 -6.34 6.73
CA SER A 146 1.17 -5.89 6.60
C SER A 146 1.92 -6.17 7.89
N HIS A 147 2.98 -6.94 7.76
CA HIS A 147 3.94 -7.15 8.84
C HIS A 147 5.27 -6.50 8.43
N TRP A 148 5.58 -5.44 9.10
CA TRP A 148 6.78 -4.65 8.87
C TRP A 148 7.64 -4.64 10.11
N LEU A 149 8.90 -5.02 9.95
CA LEU A 149 9.91 -4.95 10.99
C LEU A 149 10.96 -3.96 10.56
N SER A 150 11.17 -2.94 11.34
CA SER A 150 12.22 -1.96 11.15
C SER A 150 12.91 -1.67 12.47
N ASN A 151 14.20 -1.65 12.46
CA ASN A 151 14.97 -1.13 13.59
C ASN A 151 14.99 0.39 13.49
N ALA A 152 14.14 1.03 14.27
CA ALA A 152 14.19 2.48 14.45
C ALA A 152 15.28 2.81 15.48
N THR A 153 16.51 2.89 15.04
CA THR A 153 17.58 3.43 15.87
C THR A 153 17.66 4.93 15.65
N THR A 154 17.49 5.68 16.71
CA THR A 154 17.74 7.14 16.71
C THR A 154 19.23 7.47 16.82
N GLY A 155 20.09 6.47 16.83
CA GLY A 155 21.55 6.62 16.90
C GLY A 155 22.27 5.42 16.28
N ALA A 156 23.52 5.60 15.95
CA ALA A 156 24.35 4.52 15.45
C ALA A 156 24.74 3.58 16.60
N PRO A 157 24.48 2.26 16.50
CA PRO A 157 24.82 1.29 17.54
C PRO A 157 26.32 0.94 17.57
N PHE A 158 27.14 1.66 16.82
CA PHE A 158 28.56 1.42 16.70
C PHE A 158 29.37 2.74 16.65
N ILE A 159 30.59 2.68 17.07
CA ILE A 159 31.53 3.75 16.95
C ILE A 159 32.64 3.38 15.96
N TYR A 160 33.11 4.38 15.23
CA TYR A 160 34.28 4.26 14.38
C TYR A 160 35.56 4.27 15.28
N VAL A 161 36.41 3.27 15.13
CA VAL A 161 37.63 3.13 15.97
C VAL A 161 38.91 3.61 15.29
N GLY A 162 38.82 4.23 14.11
CA GLY A 162 39.95 4.92 13.46
C GLY A 162 40.86 4.07 12.59
N ASP A 163 40.64 2.76 12.55
CA ASP A 163 41.39 1.79 11.71
C ASP A 163 40.65 1.30 10.48
N GLY A 164 39.56 1.96 10.15
CA GLY A 164 38.64 1.52 9.10
C GLY A 164 37.56 0.57 9.59
N SER A 165 37.57 0.18 10.86
CA SER A 165 36.57 -0.68 11.45
C SER A 165 35.56 0.10 12.32
N VAL A 166 34.42 -0.54 12.59
CA VAL A 166 33.39 -0.05 13.48
C VAL A 166 33.20 -1.05 14.64
N LYS A 167 33.05 -0.53 15.84
CA LYS A 167 32.84 -1.32 17.05
C LYS A 167 31.42 -1.12 17.56
N GLU A 168 30.76 -2.22 17.89
CA GLU A 168 29.45 -2.20 18.52
C GLU A 168 29.52 -1.55 19.91
N ILE A 169 28.52 -0.77 20.25
CA ILE A 169 28.33 -0.23 21.61
C ILE A 169 27.53 -1.24 22.41
N PRO A 170 28.11 -1.91 23.42
CA PRO A 170 27.38 -2.89 24.23
C PRO A 170 26.19 -2.25 24.96
N GLY A 171 25.03 -2.93 24.96
CA GLY A 171 23.86 -2.46 25.67
C GLY A 171 23.12 -1.33 24.97
N PHE A 172 23.50 -0.95 23.75
CA PHE A 172 22.72 -0.02 22.93
C PHE A 172 21.47 -0.73 22.44
N GLY A 173 20.33 -0.38 23.03
CA GLY A 173 19.04 -0.99 22.71
C GLY A 173 18.60 -0.64 21.29
N LEU A 174 18.38 -1.64 20.47
CA LEU A 174 17.71 -1.49 19.20
C LEU A 174 16.20 -1.56 19.46
N GLY A 175 15.52 -0.43 19.31
CA GLY A 175 14.06 -0.42 19.32
C GLY A 175 13.55 -1.13 18.06
N THR A 176 12.82 -2.23 18.24
CA THR A 176 12.06 -2.87 17.15
C THR A 176 10.61 -2.44 17.25
N SER A 177 10.07 -1.91 16.17
CA SER A 177 8.63 -1.71 16.05
C SER A 177 8.06 -2.68 15.03
N SER A 178 7.06 -3.47 15.43
CA SER A 178 6.25 -4.29 14.54
C SER A 178 4.84 -3.71 14.48
N TYR A 179 4.29 -3.58 13.30
CA TYR A 179 2.92 -3.13 13.06
C TYR A 179 2.14 -4.18 12.28
#